data_266e19e8df674a543801d09923cd873e
#
_entry.id   266e19e8df674a543801d09923cd873e
#
_cell.length_a   1.000
_cell.length_b   1.000
_cell.length_c   1.000
_cell.angle_alpha   90.00
_cell.angle_beta   90.00
_cell.angle_gamma   90.00
#
_symmetry.space_group_name_H-M   'P 1'
#
loop_
_entity.id
_entity.type
_entity.pdbx_description
1 polymer ?
#
loop_
_entity_poly.entity_id
_entity_poly.type
_entity_poly.pdbx_seq_one_letter_code
_entity_poly.pdbx_strand_id
1 'polypeptide(L)'
;MITSAIDIIVPVWNRPIETRACLVNLVEHSPGARLILVNNGSDRETENLLEEFAEALDERALLISSRFNLGFVRAVNCGLARVEAEFAAVVRQSTLVSEGWLEPLLMLTRTRPEAGVIVPRLERAPLKKEHRGGSPPISTTEVSHGDFAAMVVRKGVYDLIGGFDEEMDGAGWCLKDFSRRALRGGFLTFAAEGSPVAAVDEPLLGSAERREELLLRSAAAYRARWGEERAFCVYFPREADPDAIRQRLDLMLRGARQGHTFVVLVFPATFKVLAREGYGTLHRNIRLEKLPRLFGAGQASKIAVALGAGTPGLVTVAGVDGISAGIPGSRPFAELERLIVAAEAEKYGKVP
;
A
#
# COMPACT_ATOMS: atom_id res chain seq x y z
N MET A 1 20.91 -27.71 -1.03
CA MET A 1 19.77 -26.88 -0.60
C MET A 1 19.39 -25.99 -1.77
N ILE A 2 18.16 -26.13 -2.29
CA ILE A 2 17.63 -25.23 -3.30
C ILE A 2 17.26 -23.96 -2.54
N THR A 3 18.06 -22.92 -2.67
CA THR A 3 17.75 -21.60 -2.05
C THR A 3 16.55 -21.06 -2.79
N SER A 4 15.38 -21.08 -2.14
CA SER A 4 14.18 -20.44 -2.67
C SER A 4 14.45 -18.94 -2.87
N ALA A 5 14.03 -18.36 -3.99
CA ALA A 5 14.15 -16.91 -4.20
C ALA A 5 13.19 -16.11 -3.31
N ILE A 6 12.15 -16.76 -2.79
CA ILE A 6 11.11 -16.14 -1.97
C ILE A 6 10.52 -17.13 -0.97
N ASP A 7 10.25 -16.66 0.24
CA ASP A 7 9.46 -17.34 1.24
C ASP A 7 8.06 -16.71 1.31
N ILE A 8 7.01 -17.53 1.32
CA ILE A 8 5.62 -17.07 1.39
C ILE A 8 5.08 -17.33 2.79
N ILE A 9 4.78 -16.28 3.52
CA ILE A 9 4.21 -16.32 4.87
C ILE A 9 2.69 -16.32 4.76
N VAL A 10 2.05 -17.34 5.34
CA VAL A 10 0.58 -17.46 5.41
C VAL A 10 0.18 -17.53 6.88
N PRO A 11 -0.25 -16.40 7.49
CA PRO A 11 -0.84 -16.40 8.81
C PRO A 11 -2.23 -17.02 8.75
N VAL A 12 -2.49 -18.01 9.59
CA VAL A 12 -3.74 -18.77 9.57
C VAL A 12 -4.40 -18.75 10.95
N TRP A 13 -5.68 -18.44 10.96
CA TRP A 13 -6.54 -18.58 12.13
C TRP A 13 -7.89 -19.11 11.74
N ASN A 14 -8.15 -20.40 12.08
CA ASN A 14 -9.37 -21.12 11.71
C ASN A 14 -9.65 -21.13 10.19
N ARG A 15 -10.88 -21.41 9.76
CA ARG A 15 -11.34 -21.33 8.36
C ARG A 15 -10.63 -22.32 7.44
N PRO A 16 -10.74 -23.62 7.72
CA PRO A 16 -10.03 -24.68 7.00
C PRO A 16 -10.34 -24.70 5.49
N ILE A 17 -11.57 -24.35 5.09
CA ILE A 17 -11.98 -24.37 3.67
C ILE A 17 -11.22 -23.32 2.87
N GLU A 18 -11.23 -22.07 3.33
CA GLU A 18 -10.54 -20.95 2.65
C GLU A 18 -9.02 -21.14 2.72
N THR A 19 -8.52 -21.61 3.86
CA THR A 19 -7.10 -21.91 4.04
C THR A 19 -6.65 -23.01 3.05
N ARG A 20 -7.39 -24.11 2.92
CA ARG A 20 -7.10 -25.17 1.95
C ARG A 20 -7.08 -24.62 0.52
N ALA A 21 -8.08 -23.84 0.15
CA ALA A 21 -8.15 -23.24 -1.18
C ALA A 21 -6.94 -22.32 -1.47
N CYS A 22 -6.56 -21.49 -0.51
CA CYS A 22 -5.39 -20.62 -0.62
C CYS A 22 -4.08 -21.43 -0.74
N LEU A 23 -3.87 -22.43 0.11
CA LEU A 23 -2.64 -23.23 0.11
C LEU A 23 -2.48 -24.06 -1.16
N VAL A 24 -3.55 -24.71 -1.63
CA VAL A 24 -3.53 -25.43 -2.93
C VAL A 24 -3.16 -24.49 -4.06
N ASN A 25 -3.80 -23.32 -4.11
CA ASN A 25 -3.55 -22.32 -5.12
C ASN A 25 -2.11 -21.75 -5.07
N LEU A 26 -1.56 -21.51 -3.87
CA LEU A 26 -0.18 -21.07 -3.70
C LEU A 26 0.83 -22.14 -4.16
N VAL A 27 0.60 -23.42 -3.81
CA VAL A 27 1.46 -24.52 -4.22
C VAL A 27 1.48 -24.67 -5.74
N GLU A 28 0.33 -24.52 -6.40
CA GLU A 28 0.18 -24.61 -7.85
C GLU A 28 0.88 -23.46 -8.58
N HIS A 29 0.69 -22.23 -8.08
CA HIS A 29 1.14 -21.01 -8.80
C HIS A 29 2.45 -20.42 -8.27
N SER A 30 3.10 -21.08 -7.30
CA SER A 30 4.39 -20.66 -6.73
C SER A 30 5.34 -21.84 -6.52
N PRO A 31 5.66 -22.64 -7.59
CA PRO A 31 6.36 -23.93 -7.44
C PRO A 31 7.77 -23.82 -6.86
N GLY A 32 8.42 -22.67 -6.96
CA GLY A 32 9.76 -22.42 -6.42
C GLY A 32 9.80 -21.76 -5.05
N ALA A 33 8.65 -21.49 -4.43
CA ALA A 33 8.57 -20.83 -3.13
C ALA A 33 8.57 -21.85 -1.98
N ARG A 34 9.16 -21.47 -0.84
CA ARG A 34 8.96 -22.13 0.44
C ARG A 34 7.79 -21.45 1.16
N LEU A 35 6.91 -22.24 1.77
CA LEU A 35 5.78 -21.74 2.54
C LEU A 35 6.12 -21.70 4.04
N ILE A 36 5.86 -20.59 4.68
CA ILE A 36 5.94 -20.42 6.14
C ILE A 36 4.49 -20.31 6.63
N LEU A 37 3.96 -21.43 7.12
CA LEU A 37 2.61 -21.55 7.62
C LEU A 37 2.60 -21.16 9.11
N VAL A 38 1.86 -20.13 9.48
CA VAL A 38 1.79 -19.68 10.88
C VAL A 38 0.40 -19.99 11.44
N ASN A 39 0.27 -21.12 12.15
CA ASN A 39 -0.94 -21.47 12.91
C ASN A 39 -1.07 -20.52 14.11
N ASN A 40 -1.97 -19.58 14.03
CA ASN A 40 -2.18 -18.55 15.06
C ASN A 40 -3.24 -18.97 16.10
N GLY A 41 -3.12 -20.19 16.64
CA GLY A 41 -4.06 -20.72 17.63
C GLY A 41 -5.40 -21.10 17.02
N SER A 42 -5.38 -21.82 15.93
CA SER A 42 -6.58 -22.31 15.23
C SER A 42 -7.24 -23.49 15.93
N ASP A 43 -8.45 -23.82 15.47
CA ASP A 43 -9.15 -25.04 15.84
C ASP A 43 -8.44 -26.30 15.32
N ARG A 44 -8.85 -27.48 15.84
CA ARG A 44 -8.21 -28.75 15.53
C ARG A 44 -8.29 -29.13 14.04
N GLU A 45 -9.39 -28.77 13.37
CA GLU A 45 -9.58 -29.05 11.94
C GLU A 45 -8.55 -28.30 11.11
N THR A 46 -8.37 -27.01 11.39
CA THR A 46 -7.38 -26.16 10.71
C THR A 46 -5.94 -26.57 11.07
N GLU A 47 -5.69 -26.94 12.32
CA GLU A 47 -4.38 -27.43 12.76
C GLU A 47 -3.98 -28.69 11.98
N ASN A 48 -4.85 -29.71 11.91
CA ASN A 48 -4.61 -30.92 11.15
C ASN A 48 -4.37 -30.64 9.65
N LEU A 49 -5.12 -29.69 9.07
CA LEU A 49 -4.91 -29.25 7.70
C LEU A 49 -3.49 -28.70 7.47
N LEU A 50 -3.01 -27.85 8.38
CA LEU A 50 -1.68 -27.26 8.27
C LEU A 50 -0.57 -28.30 8.46
N GLU A 51 -0.75 -29.26 9.37
CA GLU A 51 0.15 -30.41 9.56
C GLU A 51 0.22 -31.25 8.27
N GLU A 52 -0.94 -31.59 7.66
CA GLU A 52 -1.04 -32.32 6.38
C GLU A 52 -0.25 -31.60 5.25
N PHE A 53 -0.41 -30.28 5.11
CA PHE A 53 0.32 -29.52 4.11
C PHE A 53 1.83 -29.45 4.41
N ALA A 54 2.21 -29.29 5.66
CA ALA A 54 3.63 -29.26 6.06
C ALA A 54 4.32 -30.61 5.77
N GLU A 55 3.67 -31.72 6.10
CA GLU A 55 4.19 -33.06 5.80
C GLU A 55 4.29 -33.32 4.29
N ALA A 56 3.26 -32.95 3.51
CA ALA A 56 3.24 -33.15 2.06
C ALA A 56 4.29 -32.32 1.30
N LEU A 57 4.63 -31.13 1.81
CA LEU A 57 5.59 -30.23 1.19
C LEU A 57 7.03 -30.40 1.69
N ASP A 58 7.21 -31.13 2.82
CA ASP A 58 8.50 -31.42 3.44
C ASP A 58 9.40 -30.15 3.57
N GLU A 59 10.60 -30.15 3.03
CA GLU A 59 11.55 -29.02 3.10
C GLU A 59 11.00 -27.71 2.50
N ARG A 60 9.91 -27.76 1.71
CA ARG A 60 9.24 -26.59 1.14
C ARG A 60 8.22 -25.96 2.07
N ALA A 61 7.99 -26.49 3.25
CA ALA A 61 7.10 -25.88 4.22
C ALA A 61 7.74 -25.82 5.61
N LEU A 62 7.48 -24.72 6.32
CA LEU A 62 7.79 -24.54 7.72
C LEU A 62 6.49 -24.24 8.46
N LEU A 63 6.06 -25.11 9.37
CA LEU A 63 4.91 -24.87 10.24
C LEU A 63 5.36 -24.28 11.57
N ILE A 64 4.79 -23.14 11.93
CA ILE A 64 4.97 -22.47 13.22
C ILE A 64 3.61 -22.46 13.91
N SER A 65 3.50 -23.05 15.09
CA SER A 65 2.23 -23.13 15.83
C SER A 65 2.26 -22.33 17.13
N SER A 66 1.21 -21.54 17.34
CA SER A 66 0.90 -20.90 18.62
C SER A 66 -0.29 -21.58 19.28
N ARG A 67 -0.29 -21.66 20.62
CA ARG A 67 -1.44 -22.17 21.38
C ARG A 67 -2.63 -21.22 21.42
N PHE A 68 -2.41 -19.93 21.17
CA PHE A 68 -3.42 -18.88 21.28
C PHE A 68 -3.33 -17.96 20.08
N ASN A 69 -4.44 -17.28 19.75
CA ASN A 69 -4.44 -16.22 18.79
C ASN A 69 -3.67 -15.00 19.33
N LEU A 70 -2.54 -14.72 18.73
CA LEU A 70 -1.62 -13.63 19.09
C LEU A 70 -1.99 -12.29 18.46
N GLY A 71 -2.97 -12.27 17.53
CA GLY A 71 -3.23 -11.17 16.59
C GLY A 71 -2.56 -11.40 15.24
N PHE A 72 -3.11 -10.75 14.21
CA PHE A 72 -2.67 -10.99 12.83
C PHE A 72 -1.24 -10.48 12.58
N VAL A 73 -0.94 -9.26 13.00
CA VAL A 73 0.37 -8.62 12.79
C VAL A 73 1.48 -9.41 13.48
N ARG A 74 1.24 -9.88 14.70
CA ARG A 74 2.22 -10.70 15.44
C ARG A 74 2.46 -12.04 14.77
N ALA A 75 1.43 -12.69 14.22
CA ALA A 75 1.60 -13.90 13.44
C ALA A 75 2.45 -13.66 12.18
N VAL A 76 2.23 -12.53 11.46
CA VAL A 76 3.09 -12.12 10.34
C VAL A 76 4.54 -11.94 10.78
N ASN A 77 4.79 -11.25 11.89
CA ASN A 77 6.13 -11.03 12.43
C ASN A 77 6.83 -12.34 12.79
N CYS A 78 6.09 -13.32 13.37
CA CYS A 78 6.62 -14.67 13.62
C CYS A 78 7.10 -15.34 12.33
N GLY A 79 6.36 -15.19 11.24
CA GLY A 79 6.76 -15.66 9.92
C GLY A 79 7.97 -14.94 9.37
N LEU A 80 7.99 -13.59 9.43
CA LEU A 80 9.13 -12.77 8.96
C LEU A 80 10.44 -13.15 9.65
N ALA A 81 10.40 -13.48 10.94
CA ALA A 81 11.58 -13.92 11.69
C ALA A 81 12.16 -15.26 11.21
N ARG A 82 11.49 -16.01 10.34
CA ARG A 82 11.89 -17.31 9.80
C ARG A 82 12.24 -17.27 8.32
N VAL A 83 12.19 -16.11 7.70
CA VAL A 83 12.53 -15.91 6.29
C VAL A 83 14.04 -16.05 6.10
N GLU A 84 14.42 -16.90 5.15
CA GLU A 84 15.80 -17.13 4.74
C GLU A 84 16.06 -16.58 3.34
N ALA A 85 15.03 -16.51 2.49
CA ALA A 85 15.11 -15.99 1.13
C ALA A 85 15.39 -14.49 1.08
N GLU A 86 15.79 -13.98 -0.08
CA GLU A 86 15.99 -12.54 -0.33
C GLU A 86 14.69 -11.74 -0.22
N PHE A 87 13.57 -12.39 -0.52
CA PHE A 87 12.24 -11.78 -0.49
C PHE A 87 11.29 -12.60 0.38
N ALA A 88 10.38 -11.89 1.05
CA ALA A 88 9.23 -12.46 1.73
C ALA A 88 7.95 -12.03 1.05
N ALA A 89 7.04 -12.95 0.75
CA ALA A 89 5.67 -12.59 0.44
C ALA A 89 4.81 -12.81 1.70
N VAL A 90 3.96 -11.86 2.03
CA VAL A 90 2.88 -12.06 3.01
C VAL A 90 1.59 -12.25 2.23
N VAL A 91 0.89 -13.36 2.46
CA VAL A 91 -0.36 -13.69 1.77
C VAL A 91 -1.40 -14.09 2.81
N ARG A 92 -2.56 -13.44 2.78
CA ARG A 92 -3.67 -13.78 3.67
C ARG A 92 -4.27 -15.12 3.31
N GLN A 93 -4.68 -15.93 4.30
CA GLN A 93 -5.24 -17.28 4.15
C GLN A 93 -6.47 -17.40 3.23
N SER A 94 -7.11 -16.29 2.86
CA SER A 94 -8.28 -16.23 1.97
C SER A 94 -7.94 -15.66 0.59
N THR A 95 -6.67 -15.46 0.27
CA THR A 95 -6.24 -14.91 -1.02
C THR A 95 -5.98 -16.01 -2.04
N LEU A 96 -6.41 -15.77 -3.27
CA LEU A 96 -6.11 -16.60 -4.43
C LEU A 96 -5.21 -15.83 -5.39
N VAL A 97 -4.12 -16.45 -5.81
CA VAL A 97 -3.15 -15.87 -6.73
C VAL A 97 -3.36 -16.40 -8.15
N SER A 98 -2.96 -15.64 -9.15
CA SER A 98 -2.99 -16.08 -10.55
C SER A 98 -1.69 -16.76 -10.96
N GLU A 99 -1.72 -17.53 -12.05
CA GLU A 99 -0.50 -18.09 -12.67
C GLU A 99 0.51 -16.95 -12.96
N GLY A 100 1.76 -17.14 -12.55
CA GLY A 100 2.84 -16.18 -12.78
C GLY A 100 2.75 -14.88 -11.97
N TRP A 101 1.95 -14.82 -10.91
CA TRP A 101 1.73 -13.61 -10.11
C TRP A 101 2.99 -13.02 -9.47
N LEU A 102 3.96 -13.87 -9.11
CA LEU A 102 5.19 -13.45 -8.44
C LEU A 102 6.22 -12.82 -9.39
N GLU A 103 6.30 -13.31 -10.62
CA GLU A 103 7.37 -12.92 -11.54
C GLU A 103 7.43 -11.40 -11.82
N PRO A 104 6.32 -10.71 -12.12
CA PRO A 104 6.33 -9.26 -12.30
C PRO A 104 6.74 -8.51 -11.03
N LEU A 105 6.38 -9.02 -9.83
CA LEU A 105 6.73 -8.41 -8.55
C LEU A 105 8.24 -8.52 -8.30
N LEU A 106 8.80 -9.71 -8.49
CA LEU A 106 10.24 -9.96 -8.34
C LEU A 106 11.07 -9.24 -9.41
N MET A 107 10.57 -9.12 -10.64
CA MET A 107 11.23 -8.35 -11.69
C MET A 107 11.31 -6.87 -11.29
N LEU A 108 10.26 -6.32 -10.71
CA LEU A 108 10.25 -4.93 -10.25
C LEU A 108 11.31 -4.69 -9.17
N THR A 109 11.50 -5.60 -8.22
CA THR A 109 12.54 -5.47 -7.19
C THR A 109 13.95 -5.47 -7.77
N ARG A 110 14.16 -6.19 -8.87
CA ARG A 110 15.45 -6.27 -9.56
C ARG A 110 15.77 -5.03 -10.39
N THR A 111 14.72 -4.44 -11.00
CA THR A 111 14.86 -3.26 -11.88
C THR A 111 14.83 -1.94 -11.11
N ARG A 112 14.27 -1.94 -9.90
CA ARG A 112 14.17 -0.77 -9.02
C ARG A 112 14.73 -1.09 -7.64
N PRO A 113 15.99 -0.73 -7.36
CA PRO A 113 16.61 -0.98 -6.04
C PRO A 113 15.85 -0.32 -4.87
N GLU A 114 15.19 0.81 -5.14
CA GLU A 114 14.35 1.52 -4.17
C GLU A 114 13.03 0.81 -3.87
N ALA A 115 12.61 -0.19 -4.65
CA ALA A 115 11.38 -0.93 -4.39
C ALA A 115 11.58 -1.88 -3.21
N GLY A 116 11.11 -1.47 -2.04
CA GLY A 116 11.19 -2.25 -0.80
C GLY A 116 9.95 -3.09 -0.53
N VAL A 117 8.77 -2.58 -0.92
CA VAL A 117 7.47 -3.24 -0.77
C VAL A 117 6.73 -3.18 -2.11
N ILE A 118 6.20 -4.31 -2.56
CA ILE A 118 5.45 -4.37 -3.80
C ILE A 118 4.14 -5.11 -3.56
N VAL A 119 3.04 -4.52 -4.01
CA VAL A 119 1.71 -5.11 -3.93
C VAL A 119 1.21 -5.46 -5.33
N PRO A 120 0.61 -6.64 -5.52
CA PRO A 120 -0.08 -6.98 -6.75
C PRO A 120 -1.36 -6.15 -6.91
N ARG A 121 -1.96 -6.19 -8.11
CA ARG A 121 -3.30 -5.65 -8.31
C ARG A 121 -4.33 -6.51 -7.60
N LEU A 122 -5.11 -5.91 -6.70
CA LEU A 122 -6.20 -6.60 -6.02
C LEU A 122 -7.47 -6.59 -6.87
N GLU A 123 -8.06 -7.76 -7.07
CA GLU A 123 -9.35 -7.96 -7.74
C GLU A 123 -10.33 -8.64 -6.79
N ARG A 124 -11.63 -8.50 -7.08
CA ARG A 124 -12.65 -9.32 -6.40
C ARG A 124 -12.70 -10.70 -7.03
N ALA A 125 -12.82 -11.75 -6.21
CA ALA A 125 -13.01 -13.12 -6.69
C ALA A 125 -14.36 -13.27 -7.46
N PRO A 126 -14.46 -14.15 -8.50
CA PRO A 126 -13.37 -14.96 -9.04
C PRO A 126 -12.43 -14.16 -9.95
N LEU A 127 -11.16 -14.55 -9.99
CA LEU A 127 -10.19 -14.00 -10.94
C LEU A 127 -10.68 -14.22 -12.38
N LYS A 128 -10.78 -13.15 -13.14
CA LYS A 128 -11.09 -13.27 -14.57
C LYS A 128 -9.89 -13.92 -15.27
N LYS A 129 -10.14 -14.96 -16.08
CA LYS A 129 -9.13 -15.50 -16.97
C LYS A 129 -8.80 -14.42 -18.00
N GLU A 130 -7.70 -13.72 -17.82
CA GLU A 130 -7.19 -12.81 -18.85
C GLU A 130 -6.74 -13.66 -20.03
N HIS A 131 -7.27 -13.36 -21.23
CA HIS A 131 -6.83 -14.01 -22.44
C HIS A 131 -5.36 -13.63 -22.67
N ARG A 132 -4.49 -14.64 -22.84
CA ARG A 132 -3.07 -14.51 -23.16
C ARG A 132 -2.88 -13.83 -24.52
N GLY A 133 -2.91 -12.52 -24.52
CA GLY A 133 -2.40 -11.71 -25.61
C GLY A 133 -1.32 -10.83 -25.05
N GLY A 134 -0.04 -11.20 -25.21
CA GLY A 134 1.17 -10.51 -24.78
C GLY A 134 1.05 -9.71 -23.49
N SER A 135 1.83 -10.03 -22.46
CA SER A 135 1.81 -9.28 -21.21
C SER A 135 2.00 -7.79 -21.51
N PRO A 136 1.05 -6.92 -21.16
CA PRO A 136 1.28 -5.48 -21.28
C PRO A 136 2.51 -5.11 -20.45
N PRO A 137 3.24 -4.04 -20.80
CA PRO A 137 4.33 -3.56 -19.99
C PRO A 137 3.83 -3.37 -18.57
N ILE A 138 4.58 -3.88 -17.58
CA ILE A 138 4.18 -3.81 -16.17
C ILE A 138 4.03 -2.33 -15.80
N SER A 139 2.79 -1.87 -15.75
CA SER A 139 2.51 -0.53 -15.24
C SER A 139 2.66 -0.56 -13.73
N THR A 140 3.47 0.34 -13.21
CA THR A 140 3.73 0.45 -11.77
C THR A 140 3.35 1.84 -11.30
N THR A 141 2.66 1.91 -10.18
CA THR A 141 2.29 3.17 -9.52
C THR A 141 2.82 3.15 -8.10
N GLU A 142 3.44 4.23 -7.66
CA GLU A 142 3.82 4.36 -6.26
C GLU A 142 2.58 4.47 -5.37
N VAL A 143 2.60 3.80 -4.20
CA VAL A 143 1.49 3.79 -3.24
C VAL A 143 2.01 4.07 -1.84
N SER A 144 1.15 4.56 -0.97
CA SER A 144 1.53 4.95 0.40
C SER A 144 1.74 3.78 1.36
N HIS A 145 1.23 2.59 1.04
CA HIS A 145 1.38 1.40 1.91
C HIS A 145 1.14 0.09 1.16
N GLY A 146 1.59 -1.01 1.77
CA GLY A 146 1.32 -2.37 1.34
C GLY A 146 -0.13 -2.83 1.56
N ASP A 147 -0.39 -4.12 1.28
CA ASP A 147 -1.67 -4.78 1.53
C ASP A 147 -1.43 -6.21 1.99
N PHE A 148 -2.11 -6.64 3.05
CA PHE A 148 -2.00 -8.01 3.57
C PHE A 148 -2.76 -9.06 2.76
N ALA A 149 -3.62 -8.67 1.81
CA ALA A 149 -4.15 -9.66 0.87
C ALA A 149 -2.99 -10.35 0.15
N ALA A 150 -2.06 -9.58 -0.40
CA ALA A 150 -0.75 -10.07 -0.83
C ALA A 150 0.24 -8.89 -0.93
N MET A 151 1.48 -9.10 -0.53
CA MET A 151 2.58 -8.16 -0.78
C MET A 151 3.92 -8.90 -0.73
N VAL A 152 4.88 -8.39 -1.49
CA VAL A 152 6.29 -8.84 -1.45
C VAL A 152 7.11 -7.77 -0.75
N VAL A 153 7.96 -8.19 0.17
CA VAL A 153 8.87 -7.33 0.93
C VAL A 153 10.29 -7.84 0.77
N ARG A 154 11.23 -6.95 0.47
CA ARG A 154 12.65 -7.27 0.45
C ARG A 154 13.14 -7.53 1.87
N LYS A 155 13.88 -8.64 2.09
CA LYS A 155 14.40 -9.00 3.42
C LYS A 155 15.21 -7.87 4.05
N GLY A 156 16.12 -7.24 3.31
CA GLY A 156 16.91 -6.12 3.80
C GLY A 156 16.11 -4.91 4.28
N VAL A 157 14.84 -4.76 3.89
CA VAL A 157 13.97 -3.70 4.40
C VAL A 157 13.61 -3.96 5.86
N TYR A 158 12.99 -5.12 6.16
CA TYR A 158 12.59 -5.39 7.55
C TYR A 158 13.78 -5.77 8.45
N ASP A 159 14.90 -6.22 7.91
CA ASP A 159 16.15 -6.33 8.66
C ASP A 159 16.65 -4.95 9.14
N LEU A 160 16.45 -3.90 8.30
CA LEU A 160 16.83 -2.53 8.62
C LEU A 160 15.86 -1.83 9.57
N ILE A 161 14.55 -1.98 9.33
CA ILE A 161 13.53 -1.19 10.02
C ILE A 161 12.72 -1.96 11.07
N GLY A 162 12.95 -3.27 11.20
CA GLY A 162 12.15 -4.17 12.04
C GLY A 162 10.84 -4.63 11.36
N GLY A 163 10.10 -5.52 12.01
CA GLY A 163 8.80 -6.00 11.57
C GLY A 163 7.69 -4.95 11.63
N PHE A 164 6.44 -5.41 11.48
CA PHE A 164 5.26 -4.56 11.63
C PHE A 164 5.01 -4.21 13.10
N ASP A 165 4.50 -3.03 13.37
CA ASP A 165 4.17 -2.59 14.73
C ASP A 165 2.89 -3.28 15.23
N GLU A 166 3.02 -4.12 16.26
CA GLU A 166 1.94 -4.93 16.82
C GLU A 166 0.90 -4.10 17.57
N GLU A 167 1.22 -2.88 18.00
CA GLU A 167 0.27 -1.96 18.61
C GLU A 167 -0.71 -1.37 17.58
N MET A 168 -0.38 -1.46 16.30
CA MET A 168 -1.16 -0.92 15.19
C MET A 168 -1.91 -2.01 14.39
N ASP A 169 -2.30 -3.12 15.02
CA ASP A 169 -2.99 -4.27 14.38
C ASP A 169 -4.48 -3.98 14.05
N GLY A 170 -4.79 -2.77 13.63
CA GLY A 170 -6.13 -2.34 13.24
C GLY A 170 -6.18 -1.69 11.86
N ALA A 171 -7.02 -2.21 10.95
CA ALA A 171 -7.34 -1.62 9.64
C ALA A 171 -6.15 -1.16 8.79
N GLY A 172 -5.03 -1.87 8.85
CA GLY A 172 -3.85 -1.58 8.02
C GLY A 172 -2.98 -0.41 8.49
N TRP A 173 -3.17 0.12 9.69
CA TRP A 173 -2.31 1.17 10.24
C TRP A 173 -0.85 0.73 10.36
N CYS A 174 -0.61 -0.53 10.72
CA CYS A 174 0.74 -1.11 10.71
C CYS A 174 1.39 -1.13 9.31
N LEU A 175 0.61 -1.28 8.24
CA LEU A 175 1.11 -1.22 6.86
C LEU A 175 1.56 0.19 6.50
N LYS A 176 0.81 1.20 6.90
CA LYS A 176 1.18 2.60 6.72
C LYS A 176 2.43 2.95 7.53
N ASP A 177 2.50 2.51 8.79
CA ASP A 177 3.68 2.69 9.62
C ASP A 177 4.92 2.04 9.00
N PHE A 178 4.81 0.78 8.60
CA PHE A 178 5.89 0.02 7.97
C PHE A 178 6.40 0.72 6.70
N SER A 179 5.49 1.14 5.80
CA SER A 179 5.88 1.84 4.58
C SER A 179 6.53 3.19 4.86
N ARG A 180 6.11 3.91 5.91
CA ARG A 180 6.76 5.16 6.32
C ARG A 180 8.14 4.93 6.95
N ARG A 181 8.33 3.85 7.71
CA ARG A 181 9.67 3.46 8.19
C ARG A 181 10.57 3.03 7.02
N ALA A 182 10.04 2.26 6.06
CA ALA A 182 10.77 1.88 4.85
C ALA A 182 11.19 3.10 4.03
N LEU A 183 10.30 4.08 3.84
CA LEU A 183 10.61 5.35 3.18
C LEU A 183 11.79 6.09 3.86
N ARG A 184 11.84 6.09 5.19
CA ARG A 184 12.99 6.65 5.92
C ARG A 184 14.29 5.89 5.66
N GLY A 185 14.22 4.60 5.41
CA GLY A 185 15.33 3.76 4.98
C GLY A 185 15.68 3.89 3.49
N GLY A 186 15.00 4.77 2.74
CA GLY A 186 15.22 4.97 1.30
C GLY A 186 14.42 4.02 0.41
N PHE A 187 13.47 3.25 0.96
CA PHE A 187 12.67 2.30 0.20
C PHE A 187 11.25 2.80 -0.06
N LEU A 188 10.75 2.53 -1.25
CA LEU A 188 9.41 2.93 -1.71
C LEU A 188 8.48 1.71 -1.80
N THR A 189 7.18 1.98 -1.77
CA THR A 189 6.12 0.99 -1.97
C THR A 189 5.47 1.18 -3.34
N PHE A 190 5.37 0.10 -4.13
CA PHE A 190 4.79 0.13 -5.47
C PHE A 190 3.63 -0.86 -5.60
N ALA A 191 2.62 -0.48 -6.38
CA ALA A 191 1.62 -1.38 -6.91
C ALA A 191 2.02 -1.82 -8.33
N ALA A 192 1.95 -3.12 -8.62
CA ALA A 192 2.22 -3.72 -9.92
C ALA A 192 0.89 -4.17 -10.56
N GLU A 193 0.51 -3.54 -11.67
CA GLU A 193 -0.79 -3.79 -12.31
C GLU A 193 -0.88 -5.13 -13.07
N GLY A 194 0.27 -5.75 -13.38
CA GLY A 194 0.35 -6.98 -14.17
C GLY A 194 0.16 -8.29 -13.38
N SER A 195 -0.08 -8.23 -12.08
CA SER A 195 -0.13 -9.41 -11.19
C SER A 195 -1.43 -9.43 -10.38
N PRO A 196 -2.57 -9.80 -10.97
CA PRO A 196 -3.81 -9.80 -10.23
C PRO A 196 -3.86 -10.92 -9.19
N VAL A 197 -4.32 -10.58 -7.98
CA VAL A 197 -4.69 -11.53 -6.94
C VAL A 197 -6.12 -11.24 -6.48
N ALA A 198 -6.86 -12.28 -6.16
CA ALA A 198 -8.21 -12.15 -5.64
C ALA A 198 -8.20 -12.27 -4.12
N ALA A 199 -8.61 -11.21 -3.45
CA ALA A 199 -8.92 -11.27 -2.04
C ALA A 199 -10.41 -11.64 -1.88
N VAL A 200 -10.68 -12.67 -1.10
CA VAL A 200 -12.04 -12.99 -0.66
C VAL A 200 -12.34 -12.14 0.57
N ASP A 201 -13.50 -11.48 0.57
CA ASP A 201 -13.96 -10.72 1.72
C ASP A 201 -14.11 -11.65 2.92
N GLU A 202 -13.36 -11.40 3.99
CA GLU A 202 -13.44 -12.15 5.23
C GLU A 202 -14.53 -11.55 6.12
N PRO A 203 -15.40 -12.36 6.72
CA PRO A 203 -16.30 -11.87 7.74
C PRO A 203 -15.47 -11.33 8.92
N LEU A 204 -15.84 -10.15 9.38
CA LEU A 204 -15.21 -9.50 10.52
C LEU A 204 -15.45 -10.35 11.78
N LEU A 205 -14.37 -10.85 12.39
CA LEU A 205 -14.43 -11.65 13.61
C LEU A 205 -14.36 -10.77 14.87
N GLY A 206 -14.95 -11.26 15.97
CA GLY A 206 -15.03 -10.53 17.23
C GLY A 206 -16.21 -9.54 17.30
N SER A 207 -16.43 -8.91 18.47
CA SER A 207 -17.48 -7.92 18.64
C SER A 207 -17.16 -6.61 17.88
N ALA A 208 -18.19 -5.88 17.48
CA ALA A 208 -18.04 -4.59 16.80
C ALA A 208 -17.26 -3.60 17.66
N GLU A 209 -17.55 -3.56 18.96
CA GLU A 209 -16.93 -2.67 19.93
C GLU A 209 -15.42 -2.91 20.04
N ARG A 210 -15.01 -4.18 20.15
CA ARG A 210 -13.59 -4.55 20.25
C ARG A 210 -12.82 -4.20 18.98
N ARG A 211 -13.45 -4.37 17.82
CA ARG A 211 -12.83 -3.96 16.53
C ARG A 211 -12.67 -2.47 16.44
N GLU A 212 -13.71 -1.70 16.84
CA GLU A 212 -13.66 -0.24 16.85
C GLU A 212 -12.61 0.29 17.82
N GLU A 213 -12.52 -0.27 19.03
CA GLU A 213 -11.49 0.07 20.00
C GLU A 213 -10.07 -0.16 19.43
N LEU A 214 -9.83 -1.32 18.82
CA LEU A 214 -8.54 -1.65 18.20
C LEU A 214 -8.20 -0.66 17.07
N LEU A 215 -9.18 -0.33 16.23
CA LEU A 215 -9.03 0.61 15.14
C LEU A 215 -8.70 2.01 15.64
N LEU A 216 -9.41 2.50 16.63
CA LEU A 216 -9.19 3.82 17.23
C LEU A 216 -7.82 3.90 17.91
N ARG A 217 -7.43 2.87 18.67
CA ARG A 217 -6.12 2.78 19.31
C ARG A 217 -4.98 2.78 18.28
N SER A 218 -5.09 1.96 17.25
CA SER A 218 -4.09 1.88 16.16
C SER A 218 -3.97 3.20 15.41
N ALA A 219 -5.11 3.86 15.12
CA ALA A 219 -5.13 5.18 14.50
C ALA A 219 -4.47 6.25 15.38
N ALA A 220 -4.72 6.22 16.69
CA ALA A 220 -4.13 7.15 17.64
C ALA A 220 -2.60 6.97 17.73
N ALA A 221 -2.13 5.72 17.83
CA ALA A 221 -0.70 5.40 17.84
C ALA A 221 0.00 5.87 16.55
N TYR A 222 -0.62 5.62 15.39
CA TYR A 222 -0.10 6.09 14.12
C TYR A 222 0.00 7.62 14.06
N ARG A 223 -1.07 8.33 14.43
CA ARG A 223 -1.07 9.81 14.44
C ARG A 223 -0.07 10.40 15.43
N ALA A 224 0.10 9.78 16.58
CA ALA A 224 1.11 10.21 17.57
C ALA A 224 2.53 10.13 17.02
N ARG A 225 2.82 9.13 16.16
CA ARG A 225 4.15 8.92 15.54
C ARG A 225 4.37 9.75 14.28
N TRP A 226 3.35 9.89 13.43
CA TRP A 226 3.49 10.41 12.07
C TRP A 226 2.73 11.70 11.79
N GLY A 227 1.89 12.15 12.72
CA GLY A 227 0.95 13.24 12.50
C GLY A 227 -0.28 12.80 11.70
N GLU A 228 -1.11 13.77 11.34
CA GLU A 228 -2.35 13.53 10.59
C GLU A 228 -2.12 13.54 9.07
N GLU A 229 -2.69 12.54 8.39
CA GLU A 229 -2.83 12.56 6.94
C GLU A 229 -3.93 13.56 6.56
N ARG A 230 -3.68 14.38 5.54
CA ARG A 230 -4.59 15.42 5.08
C ARG A 230 -4.89 15.29 3.60
N ALA A 231 -6.07 15.76 3.19
CA ALA A 231 -6.47 15.85 1.80
C ALA A 231 -6.36 17.31 1.32
N PHE A 232 -5.81 17.48 0.12
CA PHE A 232 -5.60 18.77 -0.50
C PHE A 232 -6.22 18.83 -1.90
N CYS A 233 -6.86 19.96 -2.21
CA CYS A 233 -7.28 20.32 -3.55
C CYS A 233 -6.41 21.50 -4.03
N VAL A 234 -5.50 21.24 -4.95
CA VAL A 234 -4.53 22.23 -5.44
C VAL A 234 -4.96 22.74 -6.82
N TYR A 235 -5.18 24.03 -6.96
CA TYR A 235 -5.60 24.65 -8.21
C TYR A 235 -4.45 25.39 -8.89
N PHE A 236 -4.18 25.08 -10.15
CA PHE A 236 -3.25 25.83 -10.99
C PHE A 236 -4.02 26.68 -12.01
N PRO A 237 -3.78 28.00 -12.06
CA PRO A 237 -4.36 28.88 -13.10
C PRO A 237 -3.81 28.55 -14.49
N ARG A 238 -4.47 29.04 -15.51
CA ARG A 238 -4.11 28.74 -16.90
C ARG A 238 -2.71 29.23 -17.26
N GLU A 239 -2.33 30.34 -16.66
CA GLU A 239 -1.08 31.08 -16.89
C GLU A 239 0.09 30.54 -16.04
N ALA A 240 -0.15 29.50 -15.26
CA ALA A 240 0.89 28.91 -14.42
C ALA A 240 2.01 28.33 -15.28
N ASP A 241 3.24 28.67 -14.92
CA ASP A 241 4.42 28.19 -15.59
C ASP A 241 4.54 26.63 -15.42
N PRO A 242 4.70 25.87 -16.52
CA PRO A 242 4.81 24.42 -16.47
C PRO A 242 5.94 23.91 -15.56
N ASP A 243 7.09 24.58 -15.51
CA ASP A 243 8.21 24.17 -14.67
C ASP A 243 7.90 24.38 -13.19
N ALA A 244 7.24 25.47 -12.85
CA ALA A 244 6.75 25.71 -11.49
C ALA A 244 5.71 24.65 -11.07
N ILE A 245 4.86 24.19 -12.00
CA ILE A 245 3.89 23.12 -11.73
C ILE A 245 4.63 21.80 -11.44
N ARG A 246 5.65 21.44 -12.24
CA ARG A 246 6.46 20.21 -12.02
C ARG A 246 7.13 20.22 -10.66
N GLN A 247 7.82 21.30 -10.28
CA GLN A 247 8.45 21.45 -8.97
C GLN A 247 7.46 21.25 -7.81
N ARG A 248 6.24 21.78 -7.97
CA ARG A 248 5.18 21.61 -6.96
C ARG A 248 4.59 20.22 -6.94
N LEU A 249 4.50 19.52 -8.09
CA LEU A 249 4.11 18.12 -8.15
C LEU A 249 5.17 17.22 -7.46
N ASP A 250 6.46 17.53 -7.63
CA ASP A 250 7.53 16.81 -6.92
C ASP A 250 7.43 17.00 -5.40
N LEU A 251 7.10 18.20 -4.94
CA LEU A 251 6.80 18.42 -3.52
C LEU A 251 5.55 17.66 -3.06
N MET A 252 4.48 17.68 -3.85
CA MET A 252 3.27 16.92 -3.55
C MET A 252 3.54 15.41 -3.53
N LEU A 253 4.46 14.89 -4.36
CA LEU A 253 4.90 13.50 -4.29
C LEU A 253 5.53 13.18 -2.93
N ARG A 254 6.37 14.06 -2.42
CA ARG A 254 6.92 13.91 -1.06
C ARG A 254 5.81 13.88 -0.01
N GLY A 255 4.80 14.75 -0.13
CA GLY A 255 3.61 14.72 0.73
C GLY A 255 2.75 13.46 0.56
N ALA A 256 2.60 12.94 -0.65
CA ALA A 256 1.88 11.71 -0.95
C ALA A 256 2.55 10.49 -0.29
N ARG A 257 3.88 10.45 -0.30
CA ARG A 257 4.69 9.47 0.43
C ARG A 257 4.52 9.55 1.95
N GLN A 258 4.12 10.73 2.44
CA GLN A 258 3.77 10.94 3.86
C GLN A 258 2.31 10.55 4.19
N GLY A 259 1.53 10.09 3.21
CA GLY A 259 0.13 9.68 3.36
C GLY A 259 -0.88 10.76 2.98
N HIS A 260 -0.45 11.98 2.65
CA HIS A 260 -1.36 13.01 2.19
C HIS A 260 -1.95 12.68 0.82
N THR A 261 -3.16 13.17 0.54
CA THR A 261 -3.83 12.98 -0.75
C THR A 261 -4.02 14.32 -1.46
N PHE A 262 -3.86 14.30 -2.79
CA PHE A 262 -3.90 15.49 -3.62
C PHE A 262 -4.84 15.30 -4.80
N VAL A 263 -5.77 16.24 -4.98
CA VAL A 263 -6.50 16.44 -6.22
C VAL A 263 -5.98 17.71 -6.86
N VAL A 264 -5.35 17.58 -8.02
CA VAL A 264 -4.68 18.68 -8.69
C VAL A 264 -5.51 19.14 -9.88
N LEU A 265 -6.09 20.32 -9.78
CA LEU A 265 -6.95 20.91 -10.80
C LEU A 265 -6.10 21.68 -11.81
N VAL A 266 -6.09 21.22 -13.08
CA VAL A 266 -5.31 21.82 -14.16
C VAL A 266 -6.13 22.00 -15.43
N PHE A 267 -5.75 22.95 -16.27
CA PHE A 267 -6.38 23.16 -17.58
C PHE A 267 -5.99 22.07 -18.58
N PRO A 268 -6.81 21.83 -19.64
CA PRO A 268 -6.61 20.72 -20.58
C PRO A 268 -5.25 20.69 -21.27
N ALA A 269 -4.65 21.83 -21.57
CA ALA A 269 -3.32 21.90 -22.18
C ALA A 269 -2.25 21.37 -21.21
N THR A 270 -2.23 21.89 -20.00
CA THR A 270 -1.34 21.46 -18.91
C THR A 270 -1.54 19.98 -18.56
N PHE A 271 -2.81 19.55 -18.42
CA PHE A 271 -3.13 18.13 -18.20
C PHE A 271 -2.50 17.21 -19.24
N LYS A 272 -2.60 17.59 -20.54
CA LYS A 272 -2.05 16.78 -21.64
C LYS A 272 -0.52 16.65 -21.55
N VAL A 273 0.18 17.73 -21.16
CA VAL A 273 1.62 17.74 -20.99
C VAL A 273 2.02 16.85 -19.81
N LEU A 274 1.45 17.09 -18.64
CA LEU A 274 1.75 16.34 -17.42
C LEU A 274 1.42 14.85 -17.54
N ALA A 275 0.31 14.50 -18.21
CA ALA A 275 -0.05 13.11 -18.44
C ALA A 275 0.95 12.37 -19.35
N ARG A 276 1.47 13.06 -20.40
CA ARG A 276 2.53 12.49 -21.27
C ARG A 276 3.86 12.29 -20.53
N GLU A 277 4.15 13.13 -19.56
CA GLU A 277 5.34 13.07 -18.73
C GLU A 277 5.21 12.08 -17.57
N GLY A 278 4.07 11.37 -17.44
CA GLY A 278 3.85 10.34 -16.43
C GLY A 278 3.31 10.82 -15.08
N TYR A 279 3.07 12.13 -14.91
CA TYR A 279 2.54 12.66 -13.63
C TYR A 279 1.15 12.16 -13.28
N GLY A 280 0.37 11.65 -14.24
CA GLY A 280 -0.95 11.06 -13.99
C GLY A 280 -0.93 9.72 -13.26
N THR A 281 0.20 9.02 -13.26
CA THR A 281 0.38 7.69 -12.65
C THR A 281 1.54 7.65 -11.64
N LEU A 282 2.03 8.83 -11.24
CA LEU A 282 3.22 8.95 -10.39
C LEU A 282 3.00 8.32 -9.00
N HIS A 283 1.87 8.62 -8.39
CA HIS A 283 1.51 8.10 -7.06
C HIS A 283 -0.02 8.01 -6.93
N ARG A 284 -0.53 6.94 -6.31
CA ARG A 284 -1.98 6.72 -6.14
C ARG A 284 -2.69 7.85 -5.38
N ASN A 285 -1.99 8.53 -4.49
CA ASN A 285 -2.51 9.66 -3.72
C ASN A 285 -2.46 11.00 -4.48
N ILE A 286 -2.00 11.03 -5.73
CA ILE A 286 -2.00 12.23 -6.56
C ILE A 286 -2.92 11.98 -7.76
N ARG A 287 -4.01 12.74 -7.85
CA ARG A 287 -4.95 12.68 -8.96
C ARG A 287 -4.96 14.00 -9.72
N LEU A 288 -4.62 13.95 -11.00
CA LEU A 288 -4.80 15.08 -11.90
C LEU A 288 -6.25 15.14 -12.36
N GLU A 289 -6.90 16.29 -12.21
CA GLU A 289 -8.27 16.52 -12.61
C GLU A 289 -8.31 17.64 -13.65
N LYS A 290 -8.94 17.34 -14.78
CA LYS A 290 -9.00 18.27 -15.91
C LYS A 290 -10.15 19.26 -15.78
N LEU A 291 -9.85 20.55 -15.74
CA LEU A 291 -10.84 21.61 -15.75
C LEU A 291 -11.48 21.78 -17.13
N PRO A 292 -12.74 22.28 -17.21
CA PRO A 292 -13.35 22.70 -18.46
C PRO A 292 -12.57 23.83 -19.13
N ARG A 293 -12.61 23.89 -20.48
CA ARG A 293 -11.93 24.94 -21.25
C ARG A 293 -12.47 26.36 -20.99
N LEU A 294 -13.79 26.45 -20.78
CA LEU A 294 -14.49 27.70 -20.50
C LEU A 294 -14.86 27.76 -19.01
N PHE A 295 -14.81 28.96 -18.44
CA PHE A 295 -15.18 29.26 -17.05
C PHE A 295 -14.37 28.45 -16.00
N GLY A 296 -13.14 28.07 -16.30
CA GLY A 296 -12.33 27.15 -15.49
C GLY A 296 -12.15 27.56 -14.02
N ALA A 297 -11.94 28.86 -13.74
CA ALA A 297 -11.78 29.33 -12.36
C ALA A 297 -13.08 29.19 -11.54
N GLY A 298 -14.25 29.54 -12.11
CA GLY A 298 -15.53 29.31 -11.43
C GLY A 298 -15.90 27.84 -11.28
N GLN A 299 -15.47 27.01 -12.22
CA GLN A 299 -15.65 25.55 -12.11
C GLN A 299 -14.69 24.93 -11.08
N ALA A 300 -13.46 25.44 -10.95
CA ALA A 300 -12.53 24.99 -9.94
C ALA A 300 -13.10 25.15 -8.52
N SER A 301 -13.75 26.30 -8.25
CA SER A 301 -14.46 26.51 -6.98
C SER A 301 -15.57 25.49 -6.74
N LYS A 302 -16.41 25.22 -7.75
CA LYS A 302 -17.49 24.23 -7.64
C LYS A 302 -16.94 22.81 -7.40
N ILE A 303 -15.87 22.42 -8.10
CA ILE A 303 -15.23 21.12 -7.94
C ILE A 303 -14.62 21.01 -6.53
N ALA A 304 -13.93 22.04 -6.06
CA ALA A 304 -13.35 22.07 -4.72
C ALA A 304 -14.42 21.94 -3.63
N VAL A 305 -15.55 22.63 -3.76
CA VAL A 305 -16.70 22.52 -2.86
C VAL A 305 -17.30 21.11 -2.88
N ALA A 306 -17.51 20.54 -4.08
CA ALA A 306 -18.05 19.18 -4.23
C ALA A 306 -17.11 18.13 -3.64
N LEU A 307 -15.80 18.25 -3.83
CA LEU A 307 -14.79 17.39 -3.21
C LEU A 307 -14.80 17.52 -1.68
N GLY A 308 -14.91 18.75 -1.17
CA GLY A 308 -14.99 19.03 0.27
C GLY A 308 -16.22 18.41 0.94
N ALA A 309 -17.35 18.33 0.23
CA ALA A 309 -18.56 17.66 0.73
C ALA A 309 -18.35 16.13 0.90
N GLY A 310 -17.52 15.52 0.03
CA GLY A 310 -17.18 14.08 0.09
C GLY A 310 -15.91 13.76 0.90
N THR A 311 -15.13 14.76 1.28
CA THR A 311 -13.85 14.59 1.97
C THR A 311 -13.74 15.58 3.14
N PRO A 312 -14.18 15.18 4.35
CA PRO A 312 -14.08 16.04 5.52
C PRO A 312 -12.63 16.52 5.76
N GLY A 313 -12.46 17.82 6.01
CA GLY A 313 -11.13 18.39 6.25
C GLY A 313 -10.28 18.66 4.99
N LEU A 314 -10.86 18.57 3.79
CA LEU A 314 -10.17 18.94 2.55
C LEU A 314 -9.70 20.40 2.61
N VAL A 315 -8.41 20.61 2.37
CA VAL A 315 -7.79 21.94 2.33
C VAL A 315 -7.60 22.36 0.88
N THR A 316 -8.19 23.49 0.49
CA THR A 316 -7.95 24.07 -0.83
C THR A 316 -6.70 24.93 -0.81
N VAL A 317 -5.85 24.78 -1.84
CA VAL A 317 -4.54 25.43 -1.96
C VAL A 317 -4.43 26.11 -3.33
N ALA A 318 -3.98 27.36 -3.32
CA ALA A 318 -3.60 28.05 -4.56
C ALA A 318 -2.27 27.48 -5.06
N GLY A 319 -2.25 26.97 -6.29
CA GLY A 319 -1.04 26.37 -6.90
C GLY A 319 0.05 27.38 -7.25
N VAL A 320 -0.25 28.69 -7.26
CA VAL A 320 0.70 29.78 -7.50
C VAL A 320 0.49 30.84 -6.44
N ASP A 321 1.56 31.20 -5.74
CA ASP A 321 1.50 32.24 -4.71
C ASP A 321 1.26 33.62 -5.33
N GLY A 322 0.47 34.45 -4.64
CA GLY A 322 0.09 35.78 -5.12
C GLY A 322 -1.05 35.81 -6.15
N ILE A 323 -1.45 34.66 -6.70
CA ILE A 323 -2.63 34.58 -7.57
C ILE A 323 -3.78 34.01 -6.73
N SER A 324 -4.81 34.84 -6.51
CA SER A 324 -6.04 34.37 -5.89
C SER A 324 -6.66 33.28 -6.77
N ALA A 325 -6.86 32.10 -6.19
CA ALA A 325 -7.52 30.99 -6.88
C ALA A 325 -9.01 31.28 -7.19
N GLY A 326 -9.54 32.40 -6.73
CA GLY A 326 -10.99 32.69 -6.80
C GLY A 326 -11.84 31.70 -5.99
N ILE A 327 -11.18 30.85 -5.19
CA ILE A 327 -11.82 29.85 -4.32
C ILE A 327 -11.77 30.40 -2.89
N PRO A 328 -12.92 30.69 -2.27
CA PRO A 328 -12.95 31.20 -0.90
C PRO A 328 -12.25 30.24 0.08
N GLY A 329 -11.42 30.78 0.98
CA GLY A 329 -10.71 30.00 1.98
C GLY A 329 -9.51 29.21 1.47
N SER A 330 -9.08 29.41 0.22
CA SER A 330 -7.85 28.77 -0.28
C SER A 330 -6.62 29.32 0.43
N ARG A 331 -5.69 28.41 0.77
CA ARG A 331 -4.42 28.71 1.42
C ARG A 331 -3.30 28.90 0.38
N PRO A 332 -2.25 29.65 0.69
CA PRO A 332 -1.09 29.77 -0.18
C PRO A 332 -0.31 28.45 -0.25
N PHE A 333 0.38 28.19 -1.37
CA PHE A 333 1.17 26.97 -1.55
C PHE A 333 2.30 26.84 -0.51
N ALA A 334 2.88 27.94 -0.11
CA ALA A 334 3.91 27.98 0.93
C ALA A 334 3.49 27.37 2.29
N GLU A 335 2.20 27.33 2.61
CA GLU A 335 1.71 26.62 3.82
C GLU A 335 1.77 25.10 3.64
N LEU A 336 1.40 24.61 2.48
CA LEU A 336 1.53 23.19 2.12
C LEU A 336 2.98 22.76 2.12
N GLU A 337 3.87 23.57 1.52
CA GLU A 337 5.31 23.31 1.50
C GLU A 337 5.87 23.21 2.91
N ARG A 338 5.58 24.19 3.78
CA ARG A 338 6.03 24.14 5.19
C ARG A 338 5.55 22.89 5.92
N LEU A 339 4.32 22.47 5.71
CA LEU A 339 3.76 21.26 6.32
C LEU A 339 4.54 20.00 5.88
N ILE A 340 4.79 19.84 4.57
CA ILE A 340 5.50 18.68 4.04
C ILE A 340 6.95 18.65 4.53
N VAL A 341 7.63 19.80 4.46
CA VAL A 341 9.05 19.93 4.86
C VAL A 341 9.22 19.75 6.38
N ALA A 342 8.32 20.29 7.19
CA ALA A 342 8.37 20.12 8.64
C ALA A 342 8.27 18.65 9.04
N ALA A 343 7.35 17.88 8.43
CA ALA A 343 7.21 16.44 8.68
C ALA A 343 8.45 15.64 8.25
N GLU A 344 9.31 16.16 7.37
CA GLU A 344 10.60 15.56 7.05
C GLU A 344 11.69 15.90 8.05
N ALA A 345 11.70 17.16 8.53
CA ALA A 345 12.70 17.64 9.49
C ALA A 345 12.59 16.97 10.87
N GLU A 346 11.36 16.65 11.33
CA GLU A 346 11.14 15.88 12.57
C GLU A 346 11.75 14.46 12.52
N LYS A 347 12.18 14.00 11.33
CA LYS A 347 12.79 12.68 11.11
C LYS A 347 14.16 12.51 11.75
N TYR A 348 14.92 13.57 11.95
CA TYR A 348 16.32 13.48 12.43
C TYR A 348 16.47 13.54 13.96
N GLY A 349 15.38 13.70 14.70
CA GLY A 349 15.42 13.93 16.14
C GLY A 349 15.09 12.76 17.05
N LYS A 350 14.47 11.68 16.57
CA LYS A 350 14.06 10.54 17.42
C LYS A 350 14.19 9.22 16.67
N VAL A 351 15.42 8.69 16.61
CA VAL A 351 15.62 7.24 16.49
C VAL A 351 15.89 6.77 17.93
N PRO A 352 15.08 5.87 18.50
CA PRO A 352 15.40 5.25 19.78
C PRO A 352 16.60 4.31 19.64
#